data_6ec34e32c222772fe0df7ed5854b9b69
#
_entry.id   6ec34e32c222772fe0df7ed5854b9b69
#
_cell.length_a   1.000
_cell.length_b   1.000
_cell.length_c   1.000
_cell.angle_alpha   90.00
_cell.angle_beta   90.00
_cell.angle_gamma   90.00
#
_symmetry.space_group_name_H-M   'P 1'
#
loop_
_entity.id
_entity.type
_entity.pdbx_description
1 polymer ?
#
loop_
_entity_poly.entity_id
_entity_poly.type
_entity_poly.pdbx_seq_one_letter_code
_entity_poly.pdbx_strand_id
1 'polypeptide(L)' 'MEKLEEQIAHLTRTVEELSDVVARQEGEITSLHRRVHMLMQREAEREAAGSGGVVLGDERPPHY' A
#
# COMPACT_ATOMS: atom_id res chain seq x y z
N MET A 1 42.07 17.24 9.41
CA MET A 1 41.25 17.66 8.27
C MET A 1 40.86 16.48 7.40
N GLU A 2 41.83 15.70 6.96
CA GLU A 2 41.56 14.53 6.15
C GLU A 2 40.57 13.60 6.83
N LYS A 3 40.71 13.43 8.15
CA LYS A 3 39.82 12.53 8.89
C LYS A 3 38.37 13.01 8.85
N LEU A 4 38.18 14.31 9.02
CA LEU A 4 36.87 14.90 8.94
C LEU A 4 36.29 14.77 7.55
N GLU A 5 37.11 14.98 6.54
CA GLU A 5 36.66 14.85 5.16
C GLU A 5 36.27 13.44 4.85
N GLU A 6 37.01 12.45 5.39
CA GLU A 6 36.69 11.06 5.20
C GLU A 6 35.36 10.71 5.87
N GLN A 7 35.16 11.26 7.08
CA GLN A 7 33.91 11.02 7.80
C GLN A 7 32.73 11.63 7.07
N ILE A 8 32.91 12.84 6.52
CA ILE A 8 31.86 13.48 5.76
C ILE A 8 31.53 12.67 4.52
N ALA A 9 32.56 12.19 3.82
CA ALA A 9 32.34 11.38 2.64
C ALA A 9 31.61 10.10 2.97
N HIS A 10 31.98 9.47 4.09
CA HIS A 10 31.31 8.24 4.52
C HIS A 10 29.84 8.51 4.85
N LEU A 11 29.59 9.59 5.59
CA LEU A 11 28.22 9.92 5.96
C LEU A 11 27.39 10.28 4.73
N THR A 12 27.99 11.01 3.79
CA THR A 12 27.30 11.38 2.57
C THR A 12 26.88 10.12 1.81
N ARG A 13 27.78 9.16 1.69
CA ARG A 13 27.47 7.92 1.00
C ARG A 13 26.37 7.17 1.72
N THR A 14 26.46 7.11 3.06
CA THR A 14 25.45 6.42 3.84
C THR A 14 24.06 7.06 3.67
N VAL A 15 24.02 8.39 3.67
CA VAL A 15 22.76 9.10 3.45
C VAL A 15 22.20 8.80 2.07
N GLU A 16 23.05 8.79 1.06
CA GLU A 16 22.59 8.49 -0.28
C GLU A 16 22.06 7.07 -0.39
N GLU A 17 22.73 6.13 0.25
CA GLU A 17 22.25 4.74 0.25
C GLU A 17 20.92 4.62 0.97
N LEU A 18 20.77 5.33 2.09
CA LEU A 18 19.51 5.31 2.82
C LEU A 18 18.38 5.96 2.01
N SER A 19 18.71 7.02 1.29
CA SER A 19 17.73 7.66 0.43
C SER A 19 17.24 6.70 -0.64
N ASP A 20 18.13 5.90 -1.20
CA ASP A 20 17.75 4.90 -2.20
C ASP A 20 16.84 3.84 -1.57
N VAL A 21 17.17 3.42 -0.35
CA VAL A 21 16.36 2.43 0.35
C VAL A 21 14.97 2.98 0.62
N VAL A 22 14.89 4.23 1.10
CA VAL A 22 13.61 4.86 1.38
C VAL A 22 12.78 4.96 0.11
N ALA A 23 13.38 5.39 -1.00
CA ALA A 23 12.65 5.51 -2.25
C ALA A 23 12.09 4.16 -2.70
N ARG A 24 12.90 3.10 -2.56
CA ARG A 24 12.43 1.77 -2.92
C ARG A 24 11.30 1.32 -2.03
N GLN A 25 11.42 1.57 -0.73
CA GLN A 25 10.37 1.18 0.21
C GLN A 25 9.09 1.96 -0.04
N GLU A 26 9.19 3.23 -0.39
CA GLU A 26 8.00 4.01 -0.71
C GLU A 26 7.29 3.44 -1.93
N GLY A 27 8.04 2.98 -2.91
CA GLY A 27 7.44 2.32 -4.06
C GLY A 27 6.74 1.03 -3.67
N GLU A 28 7.36 0.27 -2.79
CA GLU A 28 6.76 -0.98 -2.33
C GLU A 28 5.49 -0.72 -1.52
N ILE A 29 5.54 0.30 -0.66
CA ILE A 29 4.36 0.65 0.14
C ILE A 29 3.23 1.11 -0.76
N THR A 30 3.52 1.93 -1.75
CA THR A 30 2.50 2.37 -2.69
C THR A 30 1.88 1.19 -3.42
N SER A 31 2.70 0.25 -3.84
CA SER A 31 2.23 -0.94 -4.54
C SER A 31 1.33 -1.77 -3.63
N LEU A 32 1.74 -1.93 -2.37
CA LEU A 32 0.95 -2.70 -1.42
C LEU A 32 -0.38 -2.02 -1.12
N HIS A 33 -0.36 -0.69 -0.97
CA HIS A 33 -1.58 0.06 -0.76
C HIS A 33 -2.56 -0.17 -1.90
N ARG A 34 -2.05 -0.13 -3.13
CA ARG A 34 -2.91 -0.34 -4.30
C ARG A 34 -3.53 -1.73 -4.29
N ARG A 35 -2.73 -2.74 -3.94
CA ARG A 35 -3.24 -4.11 -3.89
C ARG A 35 -4.27 -4.28 -2.80
N VAL A 36 -4.01 -3.72 -1.62
CA VAL A 36 -4.96 -3.80 -0.52
C VAL A 36 -6.26 -3.12 -0.91
N HIS A 37 -6.17 -1.95 -1.53
CA HIS A 37 -7.34 -1.22 -1.97
C HIS A 37 -8.18 -2.07 -2.94
N MET A 38 -7.51 -2.69 -3.91
CA MET A 38 -8.20 -3.53 -4.87
C MET A 38 -8.86 -4.73 -4.21
N LEU A 39 -8.15 -5.35 -3.28
CA LEU A 39 -8.71 -6.50 -2.58
C LEU A 39 -9.91 -6.11 -1.74
N MET A 40 -9.83 -4.95 -1.09
CA MET A 40 -10.96 -4.47 -0.30
C MET A 40 -12.15 -4.14 -1.17
N GLN A 41 -11.92 -3.58 -2.34
CA GLN A 41 -13.01 -3.32 -3.27
C GLN A 41 -13.67 -4.62 -3.73
N ARG A 42 -12.86 -5.61 -4.06
CA ARG A 42 -13.41 -6.89 -4.50
C ARG A 42 -14.18 -7.57 -3.37
N GLU A 43 -13.68 -7.45 -2.15
CA GLU A 43 -14.36 -8.02 -1.03
C GLU A 43 -15.70 -7.32 -0.79
N ALA A 44 -15.71 -6.00 -0.89
CA ALA A 44 -16.94 -5.24 -0.74
C ALA A 44 -17.95 -5.61 -1.81
N GLU A 45 -17.50 -5.76 -3.05
CA GLU A 45 -18.39 -6.17 -4.13
C GLU A 45 -18.93 -7.58 -3.91
N ARG A 46 -18.08 -8.47 -3.41
CA ARG A 46 -18.50 -9.82 -3.15
C ARG A 46 -19.54 -9.87 -2.03
N GLU A 47 -19.31 -9.08 -0.99
CA GLU A 47 -20.27 -9.01 0.11
C GLU A 47 -21.58 -8.42 -0.36
N ALA A 48 -21.52 -7.40 -1.18
CA ALA A 48 -22.73 -6.79 -1.72
C ALA A 48 -23.47 -7.80 -2.58
N ALA A 49 -22.76 -8.54 -3.41
CA ALA A 49 -23.40 -9.53 -4.27
C ALA A 49 -23.93 -10.72 -3.47
N GLY A 50 -23.18 -11.11 -2.42
CA GLY A 50 -23.56 -12.25 -1.62
C GLY A 50 -24.69 -11.97 -0.67
N SER A 51 -24.74 -10.77 -0.10
CA SER A 51 -25.77 -10.40 0.86
C SER A 51 -27.03 -9.88 0.18
N GLY A 52 -26.89 -9.45 -1.02
CA GLY A 52 -28.07 -9.04 -1.78
C GLY A 52 -28.90 -10.24 -2.02
N GLY A 53 -28.46 -10.89 -1.67
CA GLY A 53 -29.29 -11.85 -1.84
C GLY A 53 -29.62 -12.34 -0.61
N VAL A 54 -29.01 -11.73 -0.37
CA VAL A 54 -29.43 -11.97 0.18
C VAL A 54 -30.04 -11.78 0.73
N VAL A 55 -29.74 -11.26 0.72
CA VAL A 55 -30.30 -10.75 1.13
C VAL A 55 -30.91 -10.58 1.28
N LEU A 56 -30.91 -10.50 1.22
CA LEU A 56 -31.57 -10.01 1.25
C LEU A 56 -32.24 -9.86 1.13
N GLY A 57 -32.43 -9.91 0.89
CA GLY A 57 -33.15 -9.46 0.68
C GLY A 57 -33.50 -9.37 0.37
N ASP A 58 -33.49 -9.53 0.35
CA ASP A 58 -34.01 -9.05 0.01
C ASP A 58 -34.09 -8.92 -0.33
N GLU A 59 -33.97 -9.08 -0.46
CA GLU A 59 -34.29 -8.46 -0.73
C GLU A 59 -34.48 -8.20 -1.21
N ARG A 60 -34.70 -8.60 -1.32
CA ARG A 60 -35.26 -7.96 -1.76
C ARG A 60 -35.64 -7.72 -2.27
N PRO A 61 -35.57 -7.99 -2.55
CA PRO A 61 -36.07 -7.38 -3.09
C PRO A 61 -36.28 -7.13 -3.50
N PRO A 62 -36.34 -7.41 -3.61
CA PRO A 62 -36.66 -6.75 -4.08
C PRO A 62 -36.81 -6.40 -4.44
N HIS A 63 -36.63 -6.93 -4.22
CA HIS A 63 -36.96 -6.27 -4.45
C HIS A 63 -37.36 -5.93 -4.70
N TYR A 64 -37.21 -6.19 -5.20
CA TYR A 64 -37.71 -5.68 -5.16
C TYR A 64 -37.96 -5.28 -5.25
#